data_48dcbf3970b19b09d6adeb3d07c35e3a
#
_entry.id   48dcbf3970b19b09d6adeb3d07c35e3a
#
_cell.length_a   1.000
_cell.length_b   1.000
_cell.length_c   1.000
_cell.angle_alpha   90.00
_cell.angle_beta   90.00
_cell.angle_gamma   90.00
#
_symmetry.space_group_name_H-M   'P 1'
#
loop_
_entity.id
_entity.type
_entity.pdbx_description
1 polymer ?
#
loop_
_entity_poly.entity_id
_entity_poly.type
_entity_poly.pdbx_seq_one_letter_code
_entity_poly.pdbx_strand_id
1 'polypeptide(L)'
;IISFNVEGLHHDLVSALLDHLFGIQNRAGCSCAGPYGHRLLDIDRERSERFRAQVQRGIEGIKPGWVRLTIPFYASTEDMNFMLDAVEFVATHGESFIPCYELNWSDGVWRHIETPAPDIPPIQLTVASLREAANSFAAGDSAASKEESPMSDAEILAQRRRYMREAHAAARTLAERWDSDPPEWNPSTGDAEIDNLTWFRFSSATPIDGDSARV
;
A
#
# COMPACT_ATOMS: atom_id res chain seq x y z
N ILE A 1 17.49 2.71 -3.26
CA ILE A 1 16.14 3.07 -2.77
C ILE A 1 15.70 4.31 -3.51
N ILE A 2 14.52 4.26 -4.10
CA ILE A 2 13.87 5.38 -4.77
C ILE A 2 12.65 5.75 -3.93
N SER A 3 12.47 7.04 -3.67
CA SER A 3 11.30 7.57 -2.95
C SER A 3 10.50 8.45 -3.91
N PHE A 4 9.18 8.26 -3.94
CA PHE A 4 8.31 8.98 -4.86
C PHE A 4 6.89 9.10 -4.32
N ASN A 5 6.12 10.01 -4.90
CA ASN A 5 4.68 10.13 -4.72
C ASN A 5 4.01 10.10 -6.09
N VAL A 6 2.76 9.70 -6.10
CA VAL A 6 1.85 9.85 -7.24
C VAL A 6 0.82 10.89 -6.86
N GLU A 7 0.70 11.94 -7.66
CA GLU A 7 -0.20 13.06 -7.39
C GLU A 7 -1.65 12.56 -7.28
N GLY A 8 -2.35 13.03 -6.24
CA GLY A 8 -3.73 12.64 -5.97
C GLY A 8 -3.93 11.27 -5.33
N LEU A 9 -2.91 10.42 -5.27
CA LEU A 9 -2.99 9.10 -4.65
C LEU A 9 -2.33 9.08 -3.27
N HIS A 10 -3.01 8.45 -2.31
CA HIS A 10 -2.42 8.17 -1.01
C HIS A 10 -1.26 7.18 -1.14
N HIS A 11 -0.14 7.44 -0.46
CA HIS A 11 1.06 6.60 -0.56
C HIS A 11 0.80 5.12 -0.20
N ASP A 12 -0.07 4.84 0.79
CA ASP A 12 -0.39 3.46 1.16
C ASP A 12 -1.28 2.78 0.11
N LEU A 13 -2.15 3.52 -0.61
CA LEU A 13 -2.87 2.99 -1.76
C LEU A 13 -1.91 2.64 -2.91
N VAL A 14 -0.96 3.52 -3.23
CA VAL A 14 0.08 3.22 -4.24
C VAL A 14 0.86 1.97 -3.86
N SER A 15 1.21 1.84 -2.57
CA SER A 15 1.86 0.64 -2.04
C SER A 15 1.01 -0.61 -2.20
N ALA A 16 -0.27 -0.54 -1.87
CA ALA A 16 -1.21 -1.65 -2.01
C ALA A 16 -1.40 -2.06 -3.48
N LEU A 17 -1.52 -1.09 -4.40
CA LEU A 17 -1.66 -1.37 -5.83
C LEU A 17 -0.41 -2.06 -6.41
N LEU A 18 0.79 -1.62 -6.03
CA LEU A 18 2.04 -2.27 -6.46
C LEU A 18 2.13 -3.71 -5.96
N ASP A 19 1.68 -3.99 -4.75
CA ASP A 19 1.67 -5.35 -4.18
C ASP A 19 0.56 -6.20 -4.79
N HIS A 20 -0.69 -5.73 -4.80
CA HIS A 20 -1.85 -6.51 -5.22
C HIS A 20 -1.87 -6.82 -6.72
N LEU A 21 -1.43 -5.88 -7.57
CA LEU A 21 -1.46 -6.06 -9.03
C LEU A 21 -0.21 -6.72 -9.57
N PHE A 22 0.95 -6.50 -8.93
CA PHE A 22 2.25 -6.87 -9.48
C PHE A 22 3.12 -7.70 -8.54
N GLY A 23 2.69 -7.92 -7.28
CA GLY A 23 3.49 -8.62 -6.27
C GLY A 23 4.76 -7.85 -5.86
N ILE A 24 4.79 -6.54 -6.05
CA ILE A 24 5.96 -5.71 -5.73
C ILE A 24 5.85 -5.21 -4.30
N GLN A 25 6.59 -5.85 -3.40
CA GLN A 25 6.68 -5.42 -2.01
C GLN A 25 7.49 -4.12 -1.91
N ASN A 26 6.92 -3.17 -1.23
CA ASN A 26 7.50 -1.86 -1.03
C ASN A 26 7.14 -1.31 0.36
N ARG A 27 7.51 -0.09 0.68
CA ARG A 27 7.14 0.56 1.93
C ARG A 27 6.60 1.95 1.65
N ALA A 28 5.52 2.31 2.34
CA ALA A 28 4.94 3.63 2.27
C ALA A 28 4.88 4.29 3.65
N GLY A 29 4.57 5.57 3.67
CA GLY A 29 4.40 6.38 4.87
C GLY A 29 5.57 7.31 5.18
N CYS A 30 5.49 7.96 6.35
CA CYS A 30 6.52 8.87 6.85
C CYS A 30 7.68 8.09 7.47
N SER A 31 8.91 8.36 7.01
CA SER A 31 10.13 7.70 7.52
C SER A 31 10.65 8.43 8.75
N CYS A 32 10.12 8.24 9.95
CA CYS A 32 10.68 8.72 11.25
C CYS A 32 11.43 10.08 11.27
N ALA A 33 11.40 10.84 10.18
CA ALA A 33 12.09 12.10 9.95
C ALA A 33 11.07 13.23 9.78
N GLY A 34 10.06 13.27 10.67
CA GLY A 34 8.90 14.16 10.58
C GLY A 34 9.19 15.59 10.06
N PRO A 35 10.02 16.40 10.74
CA PRO A 35 10.29 17.76 10.28
C PRO A 35 10.99 17.81 8.91
N TYR A 36 11.90 16.88 8.64
CA TYR A 36 12.58 16.78 7.35
C TYR A 36 11.64 16.29 6.25
N GLY A 37 10.81 15.29 6.56
CA GLY A 37 9.80 14.78 5.64
C GLY A 37 8.79 15.84 5.23
N HIS A 38 8.28 16.60 6.18
CA HIS A 38 7.37 17.71 5.90
C HIS A 38 8.02 18.78 5.02
N ARG A 39 9.31 19.08 5.25
CA ARG A 39 10.06 20.00 4.39
C ARG A 39 10.23 19.47 2.96
N LEU A 40 10.46 18.16 2.78
CA LEU A 40 10.55 17.55 1.45
C LEU A 40 9.21 17.55 0.71
N LEU A 41 8.10 17.51 1.44
CA LEU A 41 6.74 17.56 0.91
C LEU A 41 6.18 19.00 0.82
N ASP A 42 7.02 20.01 1.05
CA ASP A 42 6.65 21.43 1.06
C ASP A 42 5.49 21.76 2.02
N ILE A 43 5.45 21.03 3.15
CA ILE A 43 4.48 21.25 4.22
C ILE A 43 5.05 22.26 5.19
N ASP A 44 4.40 23.42 5.30
CA ASP A 44 4.79 24.47 6.23
C ASP A 44 4.54 24.04 7.70
N ARG A 45 5.01 24.87 8.63
CA ARG A 45 4.94 24.58 10.05
C ARG A 45 3.50 24.54 10.55
N GLU A 46 2.65 25.45 10.10
CA GLU A 46 1.26 25.52 10.53
C GLU A 46 0.51 24.26 10.12
N ARG A 47 0.62 23.87 8.84
CA ARG A 47 0.00 22.66 8.33
C ARG A 47 0.58 21.39 8.98
N SER A 48 1.88 21.39 9.28
CA SER A 48 2.56 20.31 10.01
C SER A 48 1.96 20.10 11.40
N GLU A 49 1.70 21.17 12.15
CA GLU A 49 1.09 21.09 13.49
C GLU A 49 -0.38 20.61 13.40
N ARG A 50 -1.09 21.00 12.36
CA ARG A 50 -2.47 20.52 12.11
C ARG A 50 -2.49 19.03 11.82
N PHE A 51 -1.61 18.50 10.96
CA PHE A 51 -1.46 17.06 10.75
C PHE A 51 -1.14 16.33 12.04
N ARG A 52 -0.20 16.85 12.82
CA ARG A 52 0.18 16.27 14.11
C ARG A 52 -1.00 16.18 15.07
N ALA A 53 -1.82 17.21 15.13
CA ALA A 53 -3.01 17.22 15.99
C ALA A 53 -3.99 16.09 15.61
N GLN A 54 -4.19 15.83 14.32
CA GLN A 54 -5.09 14.75 13.89
C GLN A 54 -4.50 13.36 14.19
N VAL A 55 -3.21 13.18 13.97
CA VAL A 55 -2.52 11.93 14.32
C VAL A 55 -2.60 11.65 15.83
N GLN A 56 -2.50 12.69 16.68
CA GLN A 56 -2.67 12.55 18.12
C GLN A 56 -4.12 12.19 18.53
N ARG A 57 -5.10 12.48 17.67
CA ARG A 57 -6.49 12.01 17.81
C ARG A 57 -6.69 10.57 17.32
N GLY A 58 -5.66 9.89 16.84
CA GLY A 58 -5.74 8.54 16.31
C GLY A 58 -6.10 8.46 14.81
N ILE A 59 -6.01 9.57 14.08
CA ILE A 59 -6.32 9.62 12.64
C ILE A 59 -5.01 9.50 11.85
N GLU A 60 -4.52 8.27 11.73
CA GLU A 60 -3.25 7.97 11.06
C GLU A 60 -3.35 8.12 9.53
N GLY A 61 -4.52 7.88 8.95
CA GLY A 61 -4.76 7.93 7.51
C GLY A 61 -4.58 9.31 6.88
N ILE A 62 -4.49 10.39 7.68
CA ILE A 62 -4.21 11.72 7.16
C ILE A 62 -2.72 12.03 7.01
N LYS A 63 -1.84 11.18 7.56
CA LYS A 63 -0.40 11.43 7.55
C LYS A 63 0.14 11.64 6.13
N PRO A 64 0.89 12.69 5.88
CA PRO A 64 1.65 12.81 4.65
C PRO A 64 2.82 11.82 4.66
N GLY A 65 3.14 11.30 3.48
CA GLY A 65 4.21 10.32 3.34
C GLY A 65 4.61 10.13 1.88
N TRP A 66 5.38 9.10 1.63
CA TRP A 66 5.83 8.71 0.29
C TRP A 66 6.04 7.20 0.19
N VAL A 67 6.10 6.70 -1.03
CA VAL A 67 6.44 5.30 -1.31
C VAL A 67 7.96 5.18 -1.43
N ARG A 68 8.50 4.07 -0.92
CA ARG A 68 9.91 3.70 -1.05
C ARG A 68 10.04 2.35 -1.73
N LEU A 69 10.59 2.37 -2.92
CA LEU A 69 10.91 1.18 -3.69
C LEU A 69 12.41 0.88 -3.57
N THR A 70 12.75 -0.34 -3.20
CA THR A 70 14.13 -0.81 -3.16
C THR A 70 14.40 -1.66 -4.38
N ILE A 71 15.33 -1.22 -5.23
CA ILE A 71 15.85 -2.03 -6.31
C ILE A 71 17.12 -2.70 -5.78
N PRO A 72 17.13 -4.04 -5.64
CA PRO A 72 18.31 -4.74 -5.17
C PRO A 72 19.43 -4.65 -6.20
N PHE A 73 20.69 -4.65 -5.75
CA PHE A 73 21.86 -4.53 -6.64
C PHE A 73 22.03 -5.70 -7.62
N TYR A 74 21.42 -6.82 -7.30
CA TYR A 74 21.43 -8.06 -8.12
C TYR A 74 20.22 -8.17 -9.05
N ALA A 75 19.35 -7.14 -9.08
CA ALA A 75 18.21 -7.14 -9.99
C ALA A 75 18.70 -7.12 -11.44
N SER A 76 18.09 -7.97 -12.25
CA SER A 76 18.32 -7.96 -13.71
C SER A 76 17.70 -6.70 -14.35
N THR A 77 18.06 -6.45 -15.59
CA THR A 77 17.44 -5.37 -16.37
C THR A 77 15.94 -5.63 -16.55
N GLU A 78 15.55 -6.87 -16.71
CA GLU A 78 14.15 -7.30 -16.82
C GLU A 78 13.38 -7.07 -15.53
N ASP A 79 14.00 -7.32 -14.36
CA ASP A 79 13.42 -7.00 -13.06
C ASP A 79 13.17 -5.49 -12.90
N MET A 80 14.19 -4.71 -13.26
CA MET A 80 14.11 -3.25 -13.19
C MET A 80 13.01 -2.70 -14.11
N ASN A 81 12.97 -3.16 -15.36
CA ASN A 81 11.95 -2.71 -16.30
C ASN A 81 10.55 -3.05 -15.80
N PHE A 82 10.32 -4.27 -15.30
CA PHE A 82 9.03 -4.64 -14.74
C PHE A 82 8.61 -3.74 -13.56
N MET A 83 9.54 -3.42 -12.65
CA MET A 83 9.25 -2.51 -11.53
C MET A 83 8.91 -1.10 -12.02
N LEU A 84 9.61 -0.59 -13.04
CA LEU A 84 9.36 0.72 -13.62
C LEU A 84 8.00 0.76 -14.34
N ASP A 85 7.71 -0.26 -15.16
CA ASP A 85 6.43 -0.40 -15.87
C ASP A 85 5.26 -0.45 -14.88
N ALA A 86 5.42 -1.14 -13.75
CA ALA A 86 4.41 -1.21 -12.69
C ALA A 86 4.19 0.15 -12.01
N VAL A 87 5.25 0.90 -11.73
CA VAL A 87 5.16 2.25 -11.17
C VAL A 87 4.48 3.20 -12.16
N GLU A 88 4.87 3.15 -13.45
CA GLU A 88 4.25 3.94 -14.51
C GLU A 88 2.76 3.60 -14.66
N PHE A 89 2.41 2.31 -14.61
CA PHE A 89 1.02 1.87 -14.63
C PHE A 89 0.22 2.47 -13.47
N VAL A 90 0.73 2.38 -12.23
CA VAL A 90 0.03 2.92 -11.05
C VAL A 90 -0.07 4.44 -11.13
N ALA A 91 0.97 5.13 -11.62
CA ALA A 91 0.94 6.58 -11.81
C ALA A 91 -0.12 7.01 -12.86
N THR A 92 -0.34 6.19 -13.89
CA THR A 92 -1.26 6.52 -14.99
C THR A 92 -2.69 6.08 -14.72
N HIS A 93 -2.88 4.92 -14.07
CA HIS A 93 -4.18 4.27 -13.95
C HIS A 93 -4.65 4.07 -12.49
N GLY A 94 -3.82 4.38 -11.50
CA GLY A 94 -4.11 4.09 -10.09
C GLY A 94 -5.39 4.77 -9.59
N GLU A 95 -5.76 5.93 -10.12
CA GLU A 95 -7.00 6.63 -9.77
C GLU A 95 -8.25 5.78 -10.06
N SER A 96 -8.24 5.01 -11.16
CA SER A 96 -9.37 4.16 -11.53
C SER A 96 -9.64 3.05 -10.52
N PHE A 97 -8.65 2.70 -9.69
CA PHE A 97 -8.77 1.66 -8.67
C PHE A 97 -9.22 2.18 -7.30
N ILE A 98 -9.21 3.49 -7.05
CA ILE A 98 -9.62 4.06 -5.76
C ILE A 98 -10.98 3.51 -5.30
N PRO A 99 -12.04 3.44 -6.15
CA PRO A 99 -13.35 2.97 -5.72
C PRO A 99 -13.41 1.47 -5.40
N CYS A 100 -12.34 0.71 -5.68
CA CYS A 100 -12.22 -0.69 -5.27
C CYS A 100 -11.67 -0.84 -3.85
N TYR A 101 -11.29 0.25 -3.20
CA TYR A 101 -10.65 0.24 -1.89
C TYR A 101 -11.38 1.14 -0.90
N GLU A 102 -11.33 0.74 0.36
CA GLU A 102 -11.79 1.51 1.50
C GLU A 102 -10.58 1.94 2.34
N LEU A 103 -10.52 3.24 2.68
CA LEU A 103 -9.52 3.78 3.60
C LEU A 103 -9.99 3.61 5.05
N ASN A 104 -9.14 3.07 5.89
CA ASN A 104 -9.32 3.13 7.33
C ASN A 104 -8.57 4.34 7.90
N TRP A 105 -9.29 5.32 8.43
CA TRP A 105 -8.69 6.54 8.98
C TRP A 105 -7.81 6.29 10.20
N SER A 106 -8.12 5.26 11.01
CA SER A 106 -7.40 5.02 12.26
C SER A 106 -6.00 4.42 12.06
N ASP A 107 -5.79 3.63 11.01
CA ASP A 107 -4.51 2.97 10.72
C ASP A 107 -3.87 3.37 9.38
N GLY A 108 -4.61 4.12 8.55
CA GLY A 108 -4.17 4.53 7.22
C GLY A 108 -4.17 3.44 6.16
N VAL A 109 -4.65 2.24 6.50
CA VAL A 109 -4.62 1.08 5.61
C VAL A 109 -5.75 1.14 4.59
N TRP A 110 -5.40 0.86 3.34
CA TRP A 110 -6.34 0.70 2.24
C TRP A 110 -6.66 -0.78 2.03
N ARG A 111 -7.93 -1.15 2.15
CA ARG A 111 -8.40 -2.54 2.01
C ARG A 111 -9.24 -2.67 0.76
N HIS A 112 -8.99 -3.70 -0.05
CA HIS A 112 -9.85 -4.00 -1.18
C HIS A 112 -11.24 -4.42 -0.68
N ILE A 113 -12.30 -3.81 -1.23
CA ILE A 113 -13.67 -3.97 -0.72
C ILE A 113 -14.18 -5.40 -0.90
N GLU A 114 -13.88 -6.04 -2.05
CA GLU A 114 -14.37 -7.37 -2.39
C GLU A 114 -13.47 -8.51 -1.89
N THR A 115 -12.22 -8.21 -1.53
CA THR A 115 -11.27 -9.22 -1.07
C THR A 115 -11.00 -9.00 0.42
N PRO A 116 -11.66 -9.72 1.30
CA PRO A 116 -11.39 -9.63 2.73
C PRO A 116 -9.93 -10.03 3.00
N ALA A 117 -9.33 -9.37 3.98
CA ALA A 117 -8.00 -9.76 4.46
C ALA A 117 -8.03 -11.26 4.80
N PRO A 118 -7.01 -12.04 4.40
CA PRO A 118 -6.96 -13.44 4.76
C PRO A 118 -6.96 -13.56 6.28
N ASP A 119 -7.82 -14.46 6.80
CA ASP A 119 -7.86 -14.79 8.24
C ASP A 119 -6.59 -15.60 8.56
N ILE A 120 -5.47 -14.91 8.65
CA ILE A 120 -4.19 -15.52 9.05
C ILE A 120 -4.14 -15.44 10.57
N PRO A 121 -4.24 -16.59 11.27
CA PRO A 121 -4.11 -16.57 12.72
C PRO A 121 -2.77 -15.96 13.12
N PRO A 122 -2.72 -15.14 14.17
CA PRO A 122 -1.48 -14.52 14.60
C PRO A 122 -0.43 -15.60 14.89
N ILE A 123 0.71 -15.51 14.22
CA ILE A 123 1.83 -16.41 14.46
C ILE A 123 2.36 -16.10 15.87
N GLN A 124 2.10 -17.00 16.81
CA GLN A 124 2.65 -16.88 18.16
C GLN A 124 4.12 -17.35 18.14
N LEU A 125 5.01 -16.39 17.88
CA LEU A 125 6.45 -16.64 18.01
C LEU A 125 6.82 -16.64 19.49
N THR A 126 6.97 -17.82 20.06
CA THR A 126 7.52 -18.00 21.41
C THR A 126 8.98 -18.45 21.33
N VAL A 127 9.74 -18.23 22.41
CA VAL A 127 11.10 -18.75 22.49
C VAL A 127 11.12 -20.29 22.37
N ALA A 128 10.08 -20.95 22.84
CA ALA A 128 9.91 -22.40 22.71
C ALA A 128 9.73 -22.80 21.23
N SER A 129 8.84 -22.16 20.48
CA SER A 129 8.60 -22.46 19.06
C SER A 129 9.83 -22.18 18.21
N LEU A 130 10.57 -21.10 18.48
CA LEU A 130 11.83 -20.79 17.79
C LEU A 130 12.90 -21.83 18.08
N ARG A 131 12.99 -22.31 19.33
CA ARG A 131 13.96 -23.35 19.71
C ARG A 131 13.61 -24.69 19.06
N GLU A 132 12.34 -25.05 19.00
CA GLU A 132 11.85 -26.25 18.34
C GLU A 132 12.16 -26.21 16.83
N ALA A 133 11.87 -25.09 16.16
CA ALA A 133 12.19 -24.86 14.76
C ALA A 133 13.72 -24.96 14.50
N ALA A 134 14.55 -24.37 15.38
CA ALA A 134 16.00 -24.45 15.26
C ALA A 134 16.51 -25.90 15.44
N ASN A 135 15.94 -26.65 16.37
CA ASN A 135 16.31 -28.05 16.60
C ASN A 135 15.88 -28.94 15.42
N SER A 136 14.70 -28.72 14.87
CA SER A 136 14.19 -29.42 13.69
C SER A 136 15.08 -29.15 12.48
N PHE A 137 15.49 -27.90 12.27
CA PHE A 137 16.42 -27.51 11.23
C PHE A 137 17.80 -28.17 11.41
N ALA A 138 18.32 -28.19 12.64
CA ALA A 138 19.62 -28.82 12.96
C ALA A 138 19.58 -30.35 12.84
N ALA A 139 18.43 -30.99 13.06
CA ALA A 139 18.22 -32.42 12.90
C ALA A 139 18.06 -32.86 11.44
N GLY A 140 17.98 -31.91 10.50
CA GLY A 140 17.69 -32.21 9.09
C GLY A 140 16.23 -32.64 8.85
N ASP A 141 15.38 -32.59 9.87
CA ASP A 141 13.93 -32.70 9.78
C ASP A 141 13.34 -31.40 9.25
N SER A 142 13.86 -30.90 8.13
CA SER A 142 13.08 -29.92 7.43
C SER A 142 11.82 -30.69 6.99
N ALA A 143 10.70 -30.38 7.62
CA ALA A 143 9.41 -30.55 6.99
C ALA A 143 9.50 -29.67 5.72
N ALA A 144 10.15 -30.22 4.71
CA ALA A 144 10.26 -29.63 3.42
C ALA A 144 8.83 -29.38 2.98
N SER A 145 8.34 -28.14 3.18
CA SER A 145 7.40 -27.58 2.24
C SER A 145 7.89 -28.11 0.93
N LYS A 146 7.08 -28.91 0.20
CA LYS A 146 7.42 -29.42 -1.13
C LYS A 146 8.16 -28.26 -1.81
N GLU A 147 9.48 -28.42 -2.01
CA GLU A 147 10.26 -27.44 -2.75
C GLU A 147 9.60 -27.39 -4.13
N GLU A 148 8.73 -26.40 -4.30
CA GLU A 148 8.31 -26.02 -5.63
C GLU A 148 9.63 -25.66 -6.32
N SER A 149 9.95 -26.40 -7.36
CA SER A 149 11.14 -26.12 -8.15
C SER A 149 11.14 -24.64 -8.50
N PRO A 150 12.22 -23.90 -8.30
CA PRO A 150 12.25 -22.48 -8.60
C PRO A 150 11.79 -22.27 -10.05
N MET A 151 10.90 -21.29 -10.22
CA MET A 151 10.41 -20.94 -11.56
C MET A 151 11.59 -20.58 -12.47
N SER A 152 11.55 -21.04 -13.70
CA SER A 152 12.51 -20.62 -14.72
C SER A 152 12.33 -19.15 -15.08
N ASP A 153 13.37 -18.50 -15.59
CA ASP A 153 13.31 -17.11 -16.04
C ASP A 153 12.19 -16.88 -17.08
N ALA A 154 11.94 -17.87 -17.94
CA ALA A 154 10.86 -17.81 -18.91
C ALA A 154 9.47 -17.81 -18.27
N GLU A 155 9.26 -18.59 -17.22
CA GLU A 155 8.00 -18.62 -16.45
C GLU A 155 7.80 -17.32 -15.69
N ILE A 156 8.85 -16.79 -15.04
CA ILE A 156 8.82 -15.50 -14.37
C ILE A 156 8.43 -14.39 -15.34
N LEU A 157 9.05 -14.33 -16.50
CA LEU A 157 8.75 -13.34 -17.53
C LEU A 157 7.32 -13.49 -18.07
N ALA A 158 6.85 -14.71 -18.26
CA ALA A 158 5.47 -14.97 -18.69
C ALA A 158 4.44 -14.52 -17.63
N GLN A 159 4.73 -14.74 -16.35
CA GLN A 159 3.90 -14.31 -15.24
C GLN A 159 3.83 -12.78 -15.14
N ARG A 160 4.96 -12.08 -15.25
CA ARG A 160 5.01 -10.61 -15.24
C ARG A 160 4.20 -9.99 -16.38
N ARG A 161 4.35 -10.54 -17.60
CA ARG A 161 3.54 -10.12 -18.76
C ARG A 161 2.05 -10.37 -18.53
N ARG A 162 1.69 -11.44 -17.81
CA ARG A 162 0.31 -11.72 -17.44
C ARG A 162 -0.20 -10.65 -16.49
N TYR A 163 0.52 -10.33 -15.42
CA TYR A 163 0.14 -9.28 -14.46
C TYR A 163 -0.10 -7.94 -15.15
N MET A 164 0.81 -7.50 -16.01
CA MET A 164 0.64 -6.26 -16.77
C MET A 164 -0.62 -6.28 -17.65
N ARG A 165 -0.88 -7.37 -18.37
CA ARG A 165 -2.08 -7.48 -19.22
C ARG A 165 -3.36 -7.46 -18.38
N GLU A 166 -3.40 -8.17 -17.27
CA GLU A 166 -4.55 -8.23 -16.35
C GLU A 166 -4.81 -6.87 -15.72
N ALA A 167 -3.76 -6.17 -15.27
CA ALA A 167 -3.86 -4.83 -14.72
C ALA A 167 -4.42 -3.82 -15.75
N HIS A 168 -3.91 -3.82 -16.98
CA HIS A 168 -4.45 -2.96 -18.05
C HIS A 168 -5.89 -3.31 -18.44
N ALA A 169 -6.26 -4.59 -18.43
CA ALA A 169 -7.64 -5.00 -18.68
C ALA A 169 -8.57 -4.51 -17.58
N ALA A 170 -8.16 -4.67 -16.30
CA ALA A 170 -8.91 -4.17 -15.16
C ALA A 170 -9.07 -2.65 -15.22
N ALA A 171 -7.98 -1.91 -15.48
CA ALA A 171 -8.03 -0.45 -15.57
C ALA A 171 -9.03 0.03 -16.63
N ARG A 172 -9.08 -0.61 -17.81
CA ARG A 172 -10.06 -0.28 -18.87
C ARG A 172 -11.50 -0.54 -18.42
N THR A 173 -11.75 -1.71 -17.83
CA THR A 173 -13.08 -2.08 -17.33
C THR A 173 -13.55 -1.10 -16.24
N LEU A 174 -12.64 -0.71 -15.34
CA LEU A 174 -12.96 0.27 -14.30
C LEU A 174 -13.20 1.66 -14.87
N ALA A 175 -12.42 2.11 -15.84
CA ALA A 175 -12.63 3.39 -16.50
C ALA A 175 -14.01 3.45 -17.18
N GLU A 176 -14.39 2.42 -17.95
CA GLU A 176 -15.70 2.31 -18.58
C GLU A 176 -16.85 2.30 -17.55
N ARG A 177 -16.64 1.62 -16.41
CA ARG A 177 -17.59 1.59 -15.29
C ARG A 177 -17.80 2.98 -14.70
N TRP A 178 -16.70 3.68 -14.41
CA TRP A 178 -16.76 4.99 -13.77
C TRP A 178 -17.22 6.11 -14.72
N ASP A 179 -17.08 5.93 -16.04
CA ASP A 179 -17.69 6.81 -17.02
C ASP A 179 -19.23 6.68 -17.02
N SER A 180 -19.74 5.49 -16.72
CA SER A 180 -21.19 5.20 -16.68
C SER A 180 -21.82 5.49 -15.32
N ASP A 181 -21.09 5.23 -14.25
CA ASP A 181 -21.51 5.38 -12.84
C ASP A 181 -20.36 5.96 -12.02
N PRO A 182 -20.14 7.28 -12.11
CA PRO A 182 -19.01 7.92 -11.45
C PRO A 182 -19.10 7.82 -9.93
N PRO A 183 -17.99 7.49 -9.24
CA PRO A 183 -17.96 7.43 -7.80
C PRO A 183 -18.09 8.84 -7.20
N GLU A 184 -18.60 8.91 -5.98
CA GLU A 184 -18.50 10.14 -5.18
C GLU A 184 -17.06 10.33 -4.74
N TRP A 185 -16.46 11.44 -5.14
CA TRP A 185 -15.09 11.76 -4.78
C TRP A 185 -15.02 12.59 -3.51
N ASN A 186 -14.18 12.18 -2.58
CA ASN A 186 -13.92 12.86 -1.32
C ASN A 186 -15.23 13.19 -0.57
N PRO A 187 -16.08 12.18 -0.28
CA PRO A 187 -17.26 12.42 0.54
C PRO A 187 -16.85 13.05 1.87
N SER A 188 -17.70 13.93 2.42
CA SER A 188 -17.38 14.56 3.71
C SER A 188 -17.19 13.50 4.78
N THR A 189 -16.10 13.63 5.52
CA THR A 189 -15.80 12.75 6.65
C THR A 189 -16.62 13.10 7.90
N GLY A 190 -17.35 14.23 7.87
CA GLY A 190 -18.02 14.80 9.04
C GLY A 190 -17.09 15.63 9.95
N ASP A 191 -15.80 15.68 9.65
CA ASP A 191 -14.80 16.51 10.31
C ASP A 191 -14.18 17.49 9.31
N ALA A 192 -14.58 18.76 9.41
CA ALA A 192 -14.15 19.80 8.48
C ALA A 192 -12.62 20.01 8.46
N GLU A 193 -11.93 19.68 9.54
CA GLU A 193 -10.47 19.79 9.60
C GLU A 193 -9.81 18.65 8.80
N ILE A 194 -10.35 17.45 8.88
CA ILE A 194 -9.88 16.32 8.06
C ILE A 194 -10.18 16.58 6.60
N ASP A 195 -11.39 17.02 6.26
CA ASP A 195 -11.76 17.35 4.88
C ASP A 195 -10.81 18.41 4.28
N ASN A 196 -10.40 19.41 5.08
CA ASN A 196 -9.46 20.45 4.64
C ASN A 196 -8.01 19.95 4.52
N LEU A 197 -7.58 19.03 5.38
CA LEU A 197 -6.22 18.49 5.36
C LEU A 197 -6.02 17.37 4.35
N THR A 198 -7.10 16.73 3.88
CA THR A 198 -7.04 15.63 2.91
C THR A 198 -6.37 16.10 1.61
N TRP A 199 -5.27 15.45 1.28
CA TRP A 199 -4.38 15.78 0.15
C TRP A 199 -4.42 14.76 -0.98
N PHE A 200 -5.25 13.74 -0.84
CA PHE A 200 -5.43 12.62 -1.78
C PHE A 200 -6.92 12.42 -2.08
N ARG A 201 -7.21 11.61 -3.09
CA ARG A 201 -8.59 11.20 -3.43
C ARG A 201 -8.97 9.91 -2.74
N PHE A 202 -10.22 9.82 -2.36
CA PHE A 202 -10.87 8.60 -1.87
C PHE A 202 -12.35 8.60 -2.27
N SER A 203 -13.00 7.43 -2.25
CA SER A 203 -14.43 7.30 -2.53
C SER A 203 -15.15 6.54 -1.42
N SER A 204 -14.43 5.78 -0.61
CA SER A 204 -14.93 5.07 0.56
C SER A 204 -13.91 5.10 1.67
N ALA A 205 -14.36 5.31 2.89
CA ALA A 205 -13.53 5.27 4.09
C ALA A 205 -14.37 4.87 5.30
N THR A 206 -13.73 4.30 6.31
CA THR A 206 -14.38 4.03 7.58
C THR A 206 -14.82 5.34 8.25
N PRO A 207 -15.91 5.34 9.04
CA PRO A 207 -16.29 6.50 9.84
C PRO A 207 -15.13 6.94 10.74
N ILE A 208 -15.00 8.25 10.95
CA ILE A 208 -14.10 8.79 11.96
C ILE A 208 -14.84 8.74 13.28
N ASP A 209 -14.51 7.74 14.10
CA ASP A 209 -15.10 7.63 15.44
C ASP A 209 -14.59 8.77 16.32
N GLY A 210 -15.50 9.60 16.79
CA GLY A 210 -15.19 10.74 17.67
C GLY A 210 -14.64 10.34 19.05
N ASP A 211 -14.52 9.06 19.35
CA ASP A 211 -14.16 8.53 20.67
C ASP A 211 -12.88 7.64 20.67
N SER A 212 -12.13 7.58 19.55
CA SER A 212 -10.87 6.80 19.50
C SER A 212 -9.70 7.43 20.28
N ALA A 213 -9.96 8.48 21.06
CA ALA A 213 -8.95 9.19 21.85
C ALA A 213 -8.71 8.56 23.23
N ARG A 214 -8.76 7.22 23.37
CA ARG A 214 -8.38 6.55 24.63
C ARG A 214 -7.79 5.15 24.36
N VAL A 215 -6.50 5.08 24.13
CA VAL A 215 -5.66 4.00 24.70
C VAL A 215 -4.30 4.59 25.01
#